data_6ce144d42fd91a3c36bd8edbd51d55aa
#
_entry.id   6ce144d42fd91a3c36bd8edbd51d55aa
#
_cell.length_a   1.000
_cell.length_b   1.000
_cell.length_c   1.000
_cell.angle_alpha   90.00
_cell.angle_beta   90.00
_cell.angle_gamma   90.00
#
_symmetry.space_group_name_H-M   'P 1'
#
loop_
_entity.id
_entity.type
_entity.pdbx_description
1 polymer ?
#
loop_
_entity_poly.entity_id
_entity_poly.type
_entity_poly.pdbx_seq_one_letter_code
_entity_poly.pdbx_strand_id
1 'polypeptide(L)'
;MLLVESGSRGSFDTLVPLLYQIHGETMELDLLTCHPTTPTGFRGRVYRVEDYSSPAARRRLFRELASSQYAALGILCSGEPIMTKWKWALVARLPAKVFVINEFAGFLWLDWGQTRNLAAFARVRLGLSGAAATPAVARLLLFPFALLYLLLFAAIVHTKRRIRIS
;
A
#
# COMPACT_ATOMS: atom_id res chain seq x y z
N MET A 1 -15.96 0.60 -10.01
CA MET A 1 -14.75 0.12 -9.31
C MET A 1 -13.75 1.27 -9.20
N LEU A 2 -12.99 1.37 -8.09
CA LEU A 2 -11.90 2.34 -7.95
C LEU A 2 -10.55 1.60 -8.00
N LEU A 3 -9.62 2.06 -8.85
CA LEU A 3 -8.23 1.60 -8.88
C LEU A 3 -7.30 2.64 -8.26
N VAL A 4 -6.30 2.17 -7.52
CA VAL A 4 -5.23 3.01 -6.98
C VAL A 4 -3.94 2.70 -7.71
N GLU A 5 -3.50 3.65 -8.53
CA GLU A 5 -2.26 3.54 -9.30
C GLU A 5 -1.07 3.89 -8.42
N SER A 6 -0.49 2.88 -7.83
CA SER A 6 0.57 2.99 -6.84
C SER A 6 1.81 2.16 -7.20
N GLY A 7 2.12 2.11 -8.47
CA GLY A 7 3.27 1.41 -9.03
C GLY A 7 3.70 2.01 -10.35
N SER A 8 4.51 1.28 -11.11
CA SER A 8 4.99 1.74 -12.42
C SER A 8 3.84 1.89 -13.42
N ARG A 9 3.90 2.92 -14.24
CA ARG A 9 2.91 3.21 -15.30
C ARG A 9 2.71 2.01 -16.24
N GLY A 10 3.78 1.36 -16.66
CA GLY A 10 3.71 0.24 -17.60
C GLY A 10 2.84 -0.91 -17.12
N SER A 11 2.78 -1.15 -15.80
CA SER A 11 1.88 -2.14 -15.21
C SER A 11 0.41 -1.77 -15.41
N PHE A 12 0.06 -0.48 -15.33
CA PHE A 12 -1.32 -0.01 -15.52
C PHE A 12 -1.75 0.03 -17.00
N ASP A 13 -0.83 0.34 -17.90
CA ASP A 13 -1.09 0.30 -19.34
C ASP A 13 -1.45 -1.11 -19.84
N THR A 14 -0.94 -2.14 -19.15
CA THR A 14 -1.32 -3.54 -19.42
C THR A 14 -2.58 -3.95 -18.66
N LEU A 15 -2.72 -3.51 -17.40
CA LEU A 15 -3.80 -3.91 -16.51
C LEU A 15 -5.16 -3.35 -16.92
N VAL A 16 -5.23 -2.08 -17.32
CA VAL A 16 -6.50 -1.41 -17.62
C VAL A 16 -7.23 -2.07 -18.79
N PRO A 17 -6.60 -2.35 -19.95
CA PRO A 17 -7.23 -3.10 -21.04
C PRO A 17 -7.67 -4.51 -20.60
N LEU A 18 -6.86 -5.21 -19.81
CA LEU A 18 -7.17 -6.54 -19.30
C LEU A 18 -8.43 -6.53 -18.41
N LEU A 19 -8.59 -5.52 -17.56
CA LEU A 19 -9.77 -5.37 -16.71
C LEU A 19 -11.04 -5.16 -17.55
N TYR A 20 -10.99 -4.32 -18.57
CA TYR A 20 -12.13 -4.14 -19.50
C TYR A 20 -12.44 -5.43 -20.29
N GLN A 21 -11.41 -6.18 -20.67
CA GLN A 21 -11.59 -7.45 -21.35
C GLN A 21 -12.27 -8.51 -20.47
N ILE A 22 -11.88 -8.59 -19.18
CA ILE A 22 -12.42 -9.57 -18.23
C ILE A 22 -13.83 -9.21 -17.76
N HIS A 23 -14.07 -7.93 -17.45
CA HIS A 23 -15.30 -7.48 -16.81
C HIS A 23 -16.29 -6.80 -17.76
N GLY A 24 -15.92 -6.67 -19.03
CA GLY A 24 -16.72 -6.01 -20.06
C GLY A 24 -16.43 -4.51 -20.18
N GLU A 25 -16.63 -3.99 -21.38
CA GLU A 25 -16.36 -2.59 -21.74
C GLU A 25 -17.24 -1.56 -21.03
N THR A 26 -18.37 -1.99 -20.48
CA THR A 26 -19.32 -1.17 -19.74
C THR A 26 -18.96 -0.99 -18.26
N MET A 27 -17.87 -1.62 -17.80
CA MET A 27 -17.43 -1.50 -16.43
C MET A 27 -17.07 -0.06 -16.08
N GLU A 28 -17.71 0.52 -15.08
CA GLU A 28 -17.35 1.81 -14.52
C GLU A 28 -16.06 1.68 -13.67
N LEU A 29 -14.99 2.25 -14.18
CA LEU A 29 -13.67 2.21 -13.60
C LEU A 29 -13.16 3.62 -13.34
N ASP A 30 -12.96 4.00 -12.08
CA ASP A 30 -12.33 5.26 -11.69
C ASP A 30 -10.89 5.01 -11.21
N LEU A 31 -10.04 6.02 -11.34
CA LEU A 31 -8.61 5.93 -11.05
C LEU A 31 -8.17 7.00 -10.07
N LEU A 32 -7.48 6.59 -9.01
CA LEU A 32 -6.70 7.49 -8.17
C LEU A 32 -5.22 7.32 -8.49
N THR A 33 -4.57 8.38 -8.92
CA THR A 33 -3.18 8.35 -9.41
C THR A 33 -2.33 9.49 -8.87
N CYS A 34 -1.02 9.26 -8.76
CA CYS A 34 0.00 10.30 -8.58
C CYS A 34 0.72 10.67 -9.89
N HIS A 35 0.36 10.02 -11.00
CA HIS A 35 0.97 10.31 -12.31
C HIS A 35 0.21 11.41 -13.05
N PRO A 36 0.90 12.27 -13.82
CA PRO A 36 0.28 13.36 -14.54
C PRO A 36 -0.54 12.89 -15.76
N THR A 37 -0.21 11.73 -16.32
CA THR A 37 -0.88 11.14 -17.49
C THR A 37 -1.87 10.05 -17.07
N THR A 38 -2.79 9.72 -17.96
CA THR A 38 -3.78 8.64 -17.78
C THR A 38 -3.27 7.35 -18.46
N PRO A 39 -3.55 6.15 -17.92
CA PRO A 39 -3.20 4.90 -18.59
C PRO A 39 -3.87 4.75 -19.95
N THR A 40 -3.22 4.02 -20.85
CA THR A 40 -3.75 3.75 -22.19
C THR A 40 -5.09 3.03 -22.13
N GLY A 41 -6.08 3.51 -22.89
CA GLY A 41 -7.41 2.91 -22.94
C GLY A 41 -8.32 3.17 -21.75
N PHE A 42 -7.89 3.96 -20.78
CA PHE A 42 -8.71 4.32 -19.61
C PHE A 42 -9.84 5.29 -19.98
N ARG A 43 -11.06 5.04 -19.49
CA ARG A 43 -12.27 5.79 -19.87
C ARG A 43 -13.04 6.41 -18.69
N GLY A 44 -12.62 6.17 -17.43
CA GLY A 44 -13.33 6.64 -16.24
C GLY A 44 -12.87 7.98 -15.70
N ARG A 45 -13.28 8.30 -14.48
CA ARG A 45 -12.83 9.51 -13.78
C ARG A 45 -11.42 9.32 -13.27
N VAL A 46 -10.64 10.39 -13.30
CA VAL A 46 -9.27 10.41 -12.80
C VAL A 46 -9.17 11.39 -11.65
N TYR A 47 -8.77 10.89 -10.49
CA TYR A 47 -8.46 11.68 -9.31
C TYR A 47 -6.95 11.77 -9.16
N ARG A 48 -6.37 12.96 -9.27
CA ARG A 48 -4.93 13.18 -9.07
C ARG A 48 -4.65 13.56 -7.63
N VAL A 49 -3.73 12.84 -6.99
CA VAL A 49 -3.36 13.09 -5.57
C VAL A 49 -2.86 14.52 -5.34
N GLU A 50 -2.25 15.12 -6.34
CA GLU A 50 -1.73 16.49 -6.31
C GLU A 50 -2.84 17.53 -6.05
N ASP A 51 -4.03 17.32 -6.61
CA ASP A 51 -5.18 18.20 -6.46
C ASP A 51 -5.72 18.21 -5.01
N TYR A 52 -5.32 17.21 -4.21
CA TYR A 52 -5.78 16.99 -2.85
C TYR A 52 -4.66 17.13 -1.80
N SER A 53 -3.77 18.10 -1.99
CA SER A 53 -2.64 18.37 -1.09
C SER A 53 -3.08 18.86 0.29
N SER A 54 -4.14 19.68 0.38
CA SER A 54 -4.65 20.23 1.64
C SER A 54 -5.51 19.20 2.41
N PRO A 55 -5.57 19.29 3.76
CA PRO A 55 -6.44 18.44 4.57
C PRO A 55 -7.94 18.56 4.22
N ALA A 56 -8.38 19.78 3.85
CA ALA A 56 -9.76 20.03 3.45
C ALA A 56 -10.10 19.35 2.11
N ALA A 57 -9.22 19.48 1.11
CA ALA A 57 -9.37 18.83 -0.18
C ALA A 57 -9.39 17.29 -0.03
N ARG A 58 -8.51 16.73 0.80
CA ARG A 58 -8.52 15.28 1.10
C ARG A 58 -9.83 14.81 1.73
N ARG A 59 -10.38 15.55 2.70
CA ARG A 59 -11.68 15.21 3.30
C ARG A 59 -12.82 15.27 2.27
N ARG A 60 -12.78 16.22 1.34
CA ARG A 60 -13.72 16.32 0.24
C ARG A 60 -13.64 15.11 -0.67
N LEU A 61 -12.44 14.73 -1.11
CA LEU A 61 -12.21 13.53 -1.93
C LEU A 61 -12.76 12.27 -1.25
N PHE A 62 -12.40 12.03 0.02
CA PHE A 62 -12.90 10.85 0.73
C PHE A 62 -14.42 10.81 0.84
N ARG A 63 -15.09 11.95 1.01
CA ARG A 63 -16.56 12.02 1.00
C ARG A 63 -17.13 11.69 -0.38
N GLU A 64 -16.54 12.23 -1.43
CA GLU A 64 -16.93 11.97 -2.81
C GLU A 64 -16.75 10.48 -3.15
N LEU A 65 -15.59 9.90 -2.87
CA LEU A 65 -15.34 8.48 -3.11
C LEU A 65 -16.27 7.56 -2.29
N ALA A 66 -16.58 7.93 -1.05
CA ALA A 66 -17.53 7.18 -0.23
C ALA A 66 -18.96 7.26 -0.76
N SER A 67 -19.39 8.41 -1.30
CA SER A 67 -20.72 8.58 -1.92
C SER A 67 -20.87 7.84 -3.24
N SER A 68 -19.78 7.56 -3.96
CA SER A 68 -19.79 6.83 -5.22
C SER A 68 -20.07 5.32 -5.06
N GLN A 69 -20.14 4.80 -3.84
CA GLN A 69 -20.51 3.42 -3.53
C GLN A 69 -19.78 2.36 -4.37
N TYR A 70 -18.46 2.47 -4.47
CA TYR A 70 -17.64 1.50 -5.21
C TYR A 70 -17.82 0.07 -4.68
N ALA A 71 -18.17 -0.86 -5.56
CA ALA A 71 -18.26 -2.27 -5.20
C ALA A 71 -16.88 -2.88 -4.90
N ALA A 72 -15.83 -2.39 -5.56
CA ALA A 72 -14.48 -2.91 -5.41
C ALA A 72 -13.41 -1.79 -5.43
N LEU A 73 -12.37 -1.99 -4.63
CA LEU A 73 -11.17 -1.16 -4.55
C LEU A 73 -9.95 -2.01 -4.93
N GLY A 74 -9.34 -1.70 -6.06
CA GLY A 74 -8.12 -2.36 -6.54
C GLY A 74 -6.88 -1.59 -6.14
N ILE A 75 -5.91 -2.26 -5.54
CA ILE A 75 -4.65 -1.66 -5.12
C ILE A 75 -3.49 -2.39 -5.79
N LEU A 76 -2.69 -1.67 -6.56
CA LEU A 76 -1.44 -2.23 -7.06
C LEU A 76 -0.39 -2.28 -5.96
N CYS A 77 0.11 -3.46 -5.66
CA CYS A 77 1.23 -3.71 -4.76
C CYS A 77 2.48 -4.10 -5.56
N SER A 78 3.12 -3.12 -6.17
CA SER A 78 4.51 -3.24 -6.63
C SER A 78 5.45 -3.14 -5.43
N GLY A 79 6.72 -3.54 -5.59
CA GLY A 79 7.74 -3.40 -4.54
C GLY A 79 7.99 -1.95 -4.09
N GLU A 80 7.42 -0.96 -4.78
CA GLU A 80 7.62 0.46 -4.54
C GLU A 80 6.66 1.01 -3.46
N PRO A 81 7.15 1.83 -2.51
CA PRO A 81 6.33 2.41 -1.45
C PRO A 81 5.51 3.63 -1.91
N ILE A 82 5.07 3.64 -3.19
CA ILE A 82 4.31 4.73 -3.78
C ILE A 82 2.89 4.76 -3.18
N MET A 83 2.43 5.96 -2.83
CA MET A 83 1.09 6.23 -2.30
C MET A 83 0.67 5.36 -1.10
N THR A 84 1.60 4.87 -0.28
CA THR A 84 1.31 3.95 0.84
C THR A 84 0.26 4.52 1.81
N LYS A 85 0.37 5.80 2.18
CA LYS A 85 -0.61 6.45 3.07
C LYS A 85 -2.01 6.52 2.45
N TRP A 86 -2.10 6.77 1.14
CA TRP A 86 -3.36 6.80 0.41
C TRP A 86 -4.02 5.43 0.31
N LYS A 87 -3.25 4.38 -0.01
CA LYS A 87 -3.73 2.99 -0.06
C LYS A 87 -4.45 2.61 1.23
N TRP A 88 -3.76 2.74 2.35
CA TRP A 88 -4.30 2.35 3.64
C TRP A 88 -5.45 3.25 4.12
N ALA A 89 -5.40 4.54 3.82
CA ALA A 89 -6.48 5.45 4.13
C ALA A 89 -7.77 5.12 3.35
N LEU A 90 -7.65 4.68 2.10
CA LEU A 90 -8.79 4.23 1.28
C LEU A 90 -9.36 2.92 1.79
N VAL A 91 -8.51 1.92 2.05
CA VAL A 91 -8.93 0.64 2.63
C VAL A 91 -9.69 0.82 3.93
N ALA A 92 -9.25 1.74 4.79
CA ALA A 92 -9.89 1.99 6.08
C ALA A 92 -11.21 2.78 6.00
N ARG A 93 -11.43 3.53 4.92
CA ARG A 93 -12.56 4.46 4.81
C ARG A 93 -13.62 4.09 3.79
N LEU A 94 -13.27 3.32 2.76
CA LEU A 94 -14.24 2.94 1.73
C LEU A 94 -14.86 1.58 2.07
N PRO A 95 -16.19 1.47 2.09
CA PRO A 95 -16.88 0.21 2.32
C PRO A 95 -16.93 -0.66 1.04
N ALA A 96 -15.78 -0.83 0.39
CA ALA A 96 -15.62 -1.58 -0.84
C ALA A 96 -14.86 -2.89 -0.59
N LYS A 97 -15.14 -3.93 -1.38
CA LYS A 97 -14.31 -5.13 -1.39
C LYS A 97 -12.93 -4.79 -1.92
N VAL A 98 -11.90 -5.09 -1.15
CA VAL A 98 -10.52 -4.76 -1.52
C VAL A 98 -9.86 -5.94 -2.22
N PHE A 99 -9.17 -5.68 -3.31
CA PHE A 99 -8.27 -6.65 -3.93
C PHE A 99 -6.92 -6.02 -4.21
N VAL A 100 -5.91 -6.84 -4.10
CA VAL A 100 -4.53 -6.47 -4.38
C VAL A 100 -4.12 -7.06 -5.71
N ILE A 101 -3.47 -6.25 -6.52
CA ILE A 101 -2.89 -6.66 -7.79
C ILE A 101 -1.38 -6.64 -7.61
N ASN A 102 -0.72 -7.72 -7.98
CA ASN A 102 0.74 -7.76 -8.00
C ASN A 102 1.28 -7.26 -9.36
N GLU A 103 2.58 -7.07 -9.46
CA GLU A 103 3.27 -6.66 -10.68
C GLU A 103 3.15 -7.66 -11.86
N PHE A 104 2.73 -8.89 -11.59
CA PHE A 104 2.47 -9.94 -12.58
C PHE A 104 0.99 -10.08 -12.93
N ALA A 105 0.17 -9.06 -12.68
CA ALA A 105 -1.28 -9.07 -12.87
C ALA A 105 -2.01 -10.20 -12.11
N GLY A 106 -1.42 -10.74 -11.04
CA GLY A 106 -2.08 -11.65 -10.13
C GLY A 106 -3.04 -10.89 -9.21
N PHE A 107 -4.28 -11.39 -9.06
CA PHE A 107 -5.32 -10.80 -8.24
C PHE A 107 -5.48 -11.57 -6.93
N LEU A 108 -5.48 -10.85 -5.80
CA LEU A 108 -5.74 -11.41 -4.48
C LEU A 108 -6.82 -10.58 -3.77
N TRP A 109 -7.99 -11.17 -3.54
CA TRP A 109 -9.04 -10.55 -2.74
C TRP A 109 -8.65 -10.53 -1.25
N LEU A 110 -8.77 -9.36 -0.64
CA LEU A 110 -8.62 -9.20 0.80
C LEU A 110 -9.96 -9.51 1.47
N ASP A 111 -10.26 -10.80 1.62
CA ASP A 111 -11.46 -11.27 2.32
C ASP A 111 -11.06 -12.06 3.57
N TRP A 112 -11.87 -11.93 4.63
CA TRP A 112 -11.67 -12.66 5.90
C TRP A 112 -11.64 -14.18 5.68
N GLY A 113 -12.34 -14.70 4.64
CA GLY A 113 -12.29 -16.10 4.26
C GLY A 113 -10.97 -16.57 3.68
N GLN A 114 -10.07 -15.65 3.27
CA GLN A 114 -8.78 -15.96 2.65
C GLN A 114 -7.56 -15.66 3.54
N THR A 115 -7.75 -15.68 4.86
CA THR A 115 -6.67 -15.39 5.84
C THR A 115 -5.40 -16.20 5.62
N ARG A 116 -5.51 -17.45 5.15
CA ARG A 116 -4.34 -18.31 4.82
C ARG A 116 -3.52 -17.72 3.65
N ASN A 117 -4.19 -17.25 2.60
CA ASN A 117 -3.53 -16.66 1.42
C ASN A 117 -2.94 -15.30 1.78
N LEU A 118 -3.63 -14.49 2.60
CA LEU A 118 -3.12 -13.25 3.16
C LEU A 118 -1.87 -13.47 4.01
N ALA A 119 -1.88 -14.47 4.88
CA ALA A 119 -0.73 -14.83 5.70
C ALA A 119 0.45 -15.32 4.84
N ALA A 120 0.18 -16.08 3.78
CA ALA A 120 1.21 -16.50 2.83
C ALA A 120 1.80 -15.31 2.07
N PHE A 121 0.95 -14.41 1.57
CA PHE A 121 1.40 -13.18 0.90
C PHE A 121 2.22 -12.28 1.83
N ALA A 122 1.76 -12.08 3.07
CA ALA A 122 2.48 -11.30 4.07
C ALA A 122 3.84 -11.92 4.41
N ARG A 123 3.92 -13.25 4.55
CA ARG A 123 5.19 -13.95 4.77
C ARG A 123 6.19 -13.75 3.64
N VAL A 124 5.73 -13.86 2.39
CA VAL A 124 6.59 -13.61 1.21
C VAL A 124 7.10 -12.16 1.21
N ARG A 125 6.22 -11.19 1.45
CA ARG A 125 6.58 -9.75 1.46
C ARG A 125 7.51 -9.36 2.61
N LEU A 126 7.36 -9.99 3.77
CA LEU A 126 8.22 -9.77 4.93
C LEU A 126 9.56 -10.53 4.82
N GLY A 127 9.80 -11.25 3.71
CA GLY A 127 10.99 -12.08 3.54
C GLY A 127 11.02 -13.29 4.49
N LEU A 128 9.86 -13.67 5.04
CA LEU A 128 9.72 -14.78 5.99
C LEU A 128 9.50 -16.13 5.30
N SER A 129 9.71 -16.22 3.97
CA SER A 129 9.58 -17.43 3.18
C SER A 129 10.92 -17.81 2.56
N GLY A 130 11.25 -19.11 2.59
CA GLY A 130 12.49 -19.64 2.07
C GLY A 130 13.70 -19.49 2.99
N ALA A 131 14.90 -19.70 2.46
CA ALA A 131 16.17 -19.64 3.20
C ALA A 131 16.48 -18.25 3.80
N ALA A 132 15.85 -17.19 3.31
CA ALA A 132 15.98 -15.82 3.83
C ALA A 132 15.14 -15.55 5.08
N ALA A 133 14.24 -16.45 5.46
CA ALA A 133 13.38 -16.29 6.63
C ALA A 133 14.16 -16.33 7.95
N THR A 134 15.17 -17.17 8.05
CA THR A 134 15.98 -17.36 9.26
C THR A 134 16.70 -16.09 9.72
N PRO A 135 17.42 -15.35 8.87
CA PRO A 135 18.07 -14.10 9.28
C PRO A 135 17.07 -12.97 9.57
N ALA A 136 15.93 -12.93 8.89
CA ALA A 136 14.89 -11.92 9.14
C ALA A 136 14.22 -12.10 10.51
N VAL A 137 13.86 -13.34 10.86
CA VAL A 137 13.31 -13.68 12.19
C VAL A 137 14.34 -13.44 13.28
N ALA A 138 15.60 -13.86 13.08
CA ALA A 138 16.67 -13.60 14.03
C ALA A 138 16.89 -12.10 14.29
N ARG A 139 16.88 -11.27 13.25
CA ARG A 139 16.97 -9.80 13.39
C ARG A 139 15.79 -9.21 14.16
N LEU A 140 14.59 -9.69 13.89
CA LEU A 140 13.37 -9.21 14.59
C LEU A 140 13.41 -9.58 16.07
N LEU A 141 13.87 -10.79 16.42
CA LEU A 141 14.03 -11.24 17.81
C LEU A 141 15.17 -10.54 18.55
N LEU A 142 16.26 -10.24 17.83
CA LEU A 142 17.41 -9.54 18.40
C LEU A 142 17.21 -8.02 18.52
N PHE A 143 16.26 -7.45 17.76
CA PHE A 143 16.02 -6.00 17.73
C PHE A 143 15.76 -5.39 19.11
N PRO A 144 14.89 -5.93 20.00
CA PRO A 144 14.66 -5.35 21.32
C PRO A 144 15.92 -5.39 22.21
N PHE A 145 16.77 -6.42 22.07
CA PHE A 145 18.02 -6.52 22.81
C PHE A 145 19.06 -5.52 22.31
N ALA A 146 19.16 -5.33 20.98
CA ALA A 146 20.00 -4.31 20.37
C ALA A 146 19.57 -2.90 20.79
N LEU A 147 18.26 -2.63 20.81
CA LEU A 147 17.72 -1.35 21.27
C LEU A 147 18.03 -1.10 22.74
N LEU A 148 17.81 -2.09 23.61
CA LEU A 148 18.12 -2.00 25.03
C LEU A 148 19.61 -1.74 25.26
N TYR A 149 20.49 -2.46 24.56
CA TYR A 149 21.92 -2.23 24.60
C TYR A 149 22.31 -0.81 24.24
N LEU A 150 21.76 -0.27 23.13
CA LEU A 150 22.02 1.11 22.69
C LEU A 150 21.54 2.15 23.71
N LEU A 151 20.38 1.93 24.34
CA LEU A 151 19.85 2.82 25.37
C LEU A 151 20.72 2.82 26.62
N LEU A 152 21.16 1.64 27.08
CA LEU A 152 22.07 1.50 28.22
C LEU A 152 23.43 2.15 27.92
N PHE A 153 23.97 1.91 26.73
CA PHE A 153 25.22 2.53 26.30
C PHE A 153 25.12 4.06 26.29
N ALA A 154 24.03 4.59 25.70
CA ALA A 154 23.78 6.03 25.68
C ALA A 154 23.66 6.62 27.10
N ALA A 155 22.96 5.94 28.00
CA ALA A 155 22.84 6.34 29.39
C ALA A 155 24.22 6.38 30.11
N ILE A 156 25.04 5.35 29.94
CA ILE A 156 26.38 5.28 30.52
C ILE A 156 27.28 6.41 30.01
N VAL A 157 27.25 6.64 28.67
CA VAL A 157 28.05 7.73 28.07
C VAL A 157 27.60 9.10 28.58
N HIS A 158 26.28 9.29 28.69
CA HIS A 158 25.72 10.56 29.15
C HIS A 158 26.06 10.83 30.64
N THR A 159 25.98 9.80 31.48
CA THR A 159 26.35 9.88 32.88
C THR A 159 27.83 10.18 33.06
N LYS A 160 28.72 9.49 32.33
CA LYS A 160 30.16 9.76 32.36
C LYS A 160 30.51 11.18 31.89
N ARG A 161 29.81 11.72 30.93
CA ARG A 161 30.00 13.13 30.49
C ARG A 161 29.60 14.13 31.59
N ARG A 162 28.50 13.90 32.30
CA ARG A 162 28.06 14.76 33.40
C ARG A 162 29.06 14.79 34.56
N ILE A 163 29.59 13.63 34.95
CA ILE A 163 30.56 13.51 36.04
C ILE A 163 31.91 14.19 35.69
N ARG A 164 32.24 14.31 34.40
CA ARG A 164 33.51 14.93 33.95
C ARG A 164 33.45 16.47 33.88
N ILE A 165 32.26 17.04 33.91
CA ILE A 165 32.01 18.50 33.80
C ILE A 165 31.71 19.12 35.19
N SER A 166 31.48 18.29 36.17
CA SER A 166 31.32 18.68 37.59
C SER A 166 32.63 18.52 38.36
#